data_107ae3e09ac93810fe146506d5296423
#
_entry.id   107ae3e09ac93810fe146506d5296423
#
_cell.length_a   1.000
_cell.length_b   1.000
_cell.length_c   1.000
_cell.angle_alpha   90.00
_cell.angle_beta   90.00
_cell.angle_gamma   90.00
#
_symmetry.space_group_name_H-M   'P 1'
#
loop_
_entity.id
_entity.type
_entity.pdbx_description
1 polymer ?
#
loop_
_entity_poly.entity_id
_entity_poly.type
_entity_poly.pdbx_seq_one_letter_code
_entity_poly.pdbx_strand_id
1 'polypeptide(L)'
;WLRDQGWEVRVEHFDEHFLHLDVLFCMAAPGLALAAREILGPDFLAWLAKHKIRTIDVTYDEVMHLGANIVSLGNDRVISALESVRINQALRAEGLTVLDPALSFFTMGGGGPHCLTCPLIREG
;
A
#
# COMPACT_ATOMS: atom_id res chain seq x y z
N TRP A 1 -11.73 -16.24 11.99
CA TRP A 1 -10.57 -16.39 12.87
C TRP A 1 -10.08 -15.04 13.42
N LEU A 2 -9.74 -14.04 12.61
CA LEU A 2 -9.27 -12.73 13.08
C LEU A 2 -10.31 -12.04 14.01
N ARG A 3 -11.58 -12.07 13.62
CA ARG A 3 -12.67 -11.52 14.47
C ARG A 3 -12.78 -12.24 15.82
N ASP A 4 -12.62 -13.57 15.83
CA ASP A 4 -12.66 -14.39 17.06
C ASP A 4 -11.48 -14.07 17.99
N GLN A 5 -10.40 -13.46 17.46
CA GLN A 5 -9.26 -12.96 18.22
C GLN A 5 -9.40 -11.48 18.64
N GLY A 6 -10.58 -10.89 18.42
CA GLY A 6 -10.86 -9.51 18.82
C GLY A 6 -10.41 -8.44 17.81
N TRP A 7 -9.98 -8.82 16.61
CA TRP A 7 -9.60 -7.87 15.58
C TRP A 7 -10.83 -7.29 14.86
N GLU A 8 -10.84 -5.98 14.63
CA GLU A 8 -11.77 -5.39 13.67
C GLU A 8 -11.36 -5.80 12.25
N VAL A 9 -12.26 -6.46 11.55
CA VAL A 9 -11.98 -6.95 10.19
C VAL A 9 -12.95 -6.32 9.21
N ARG A 10 -12.44 -5.51 8.31
CA ARG A 10 -13.14 -5.02 7.12
C ARG A 10 -12.84 -5.94 5.95
N VAL A 11 -13.89 -6.38 5.27
CA VAL A 11 -13.80 -7.07 3.98
C VAL A 11 -14.09 -6.04 2.89
N GLU A 12 -13.22 -5.94 1.91
CA GLU A 12 -13.40 -5.11 0.73
C GLU A 12 -13.49 -5.98 -0.51
N HIS A 13 -14.47 -5.69 -1.37
CA HIS A 13 -14.67 -6.34 -2.64
C HIS A 13 -14.18 -5.42 -3.75
N PHE A 14 -13.31 -5.93 -4.61
CA PHE A 14 -12.75 -5.22 -5.75
C PHE A 14 -12.71 -6.15 -6.98
N ASP A 15 -12.44 -5.59 -8.15
CA ASP A 15 -12.39 -6.34 -9.39
C ASP A 15 -11.28 -7.41 -9.35
N GLU A 16 -11.61 -8.63 -9.75
CA GLU A 16 -10.68 -9.77 -9.78
C GLU A 16 -9.45 -9.55 -10.66
N HIS A 17 -9.51 -8.57 -11.57
CA HIS A 17 -8.38 -8.15 -12.40
C HIS A 17 -7.16 -7.76 -11.57
N PHE A 18 -7.35 -7.20 -10.39
CA PHE A 18 -6.27 -6.74 -9.52
C PHE A 18 -5.69 -7.83 -8.62
N LEU A 19 -6.26 -9.03 -8.60
CA LEU A 19 -5.85 -10.22 -7.83
C LEU A 19 -5.78 -10.01 -6.32
N HIS A 20 -5.03 -9.02 -5.82
CA HIS A 20 -4.77 -8.79 -4.40
C HIS A 20 -5.01 -7.35 -4.00
N LEU A 21 -5.46 -7.14 -2.75
CA LEU A 21 -5.75 -5.80 -2.23
C LEU A 21 -4.49 -4.92 -2.13
N ASP A 22 -3.33 -5.48 -1.90
CA ASP A 22 -2.06 -4.76 -1.78
C ASP A 22 -1.57 -4.11 -3.08
N VAL A 23 -2.21 -4.41 -4.20
CA VAL A 23 -2.06 -3.69 -5.48
C VAL A 23 -2.80 -2.35 -5.45
N LEU A 24 -3.90 -2.27 -4.69
CA LEU A 24 -4.79 -1.11 -4.61
C LEU A 24 -4.60 -0.28 -3.33
N PHE A 25 -4.14 -0.91 -2.26
CA PHE A 25 -4.07 -0.30 -0.94
C PHE A 25 -2.90 -0.89 -0.13
N CYS A 26 -2.08 -0.01 0.42
CA CYS A 26 -1.00 -0.40 1.34
C CYS A 26 -0.78 0.66 2.41
N MET A 27 -0.60 0.24 3.66
CA MET A 27 -0.22 1.15 4.74
C MET A 27 1.25 1.58 4.59
N ALA A 28 1.49 2.88 4.62
CA ALA A 28 2.84 3.46 4.59
C ALA A 28 3.39 3.70 6.00
N ALA A 29 2.54 4.21 6.88
CA ALA A 29 2.84 4.48 8.28
C ALA A 29 1.54 4.47 9.10
N PRO A 30 1.59 4.51 10.45
CA PRO A 30 0.40 4.70 11.26
C PRO A 30 -0.39 5.93 10.80
N GLY A 31 -1.66 5.73 10.43
CA GLY A 31 -2.55 6.79 9.95
C GLY A 31 -2.28 7.32 8.54
N LEU A 32 -1.40 6.67 7.75
CA LEU A 32 -1.13 7.02 6.36
C LEU A 32 -1.07 5.78 5.47
N ALA A 33 -1.76 5.81 4.34
CA ALA A 33 -1.79 4.74 3.35
C ALA A 33 -1.67 5.27 1.92
N LEU A 34 -1.26 4.41 1.00
CA LEU A 34 -1.50 4.56 -0.43
C LEU A 34 -2.84 3.91 -0.75
N ALA A 35 -3.65 4.54 -1.59
CA ALA A 35 -4.96 4.02 -1.97
C ALA A 35 -5.35 4.45 -3.37
N ALA A 36 -5.76 3.48 -4.19
CA ALA A 36 -6.33 3.73 -5.52
C ALA A 36 -7.80 4.15 -5.37
N ARG A 37 -8.04 5.43 -5.08
CA ARG A 37 -9.36 5.96 -4.70
C ARG A 37 -10.41 5.85 -5.80
N GLU A 38 -10.01 5.84 -7.06
CA GLU A 38 -10.91 5.66 -8.21
C GLU A 38 -11.43 4.21 -8.33
N ILE A 39 -10.72 3.25 -7.75
CA ILE A 39 -11.01 1.81 -7.87
C ILE A 39 -11.66 1.28 -6.59
N LEU A 40 -11.19 1.73 -5.45
CA LEU A 40 -11.71 1.32 -4.15
C LEU A 40 -13.11 1.88 -3.89
N GLY A 41 -13.96 1.07 -3.28
CA GLY A 41 -15.34 1.45 -2.98
C GLY A 41 -15.42 2.64 -2.01
N PRO A 42 -16.45 3.52 -2.17
CA PRO A 42 -16.62 4.71 -1.32
C PRO A 42 -16.80 4.35 0.16
N ASP A 43 -17.40 3.21 0.46
CA ASP A 43 -17.56 2.73 1.83
C ASP A 43 -16.24 2.35 2.48
N PHE A 44 -15.28 1.83 1.71
CA PHE A 44 -13.93 1.56 2.20
C PHE A 44 -13.18 2.85 2.50
N LEU A 45 -13.28 3.83 1.61
CA LEU A 45 -12.66 5.14 1.81
C LEU A 45 -13.25 5.86 3.04
N ALA A 46 -14.57 5.77 3.24
CA ALA A 46 -15.24 6.31 4.43
C ALA A 46 -14.79 5.59 5.71
N TRP A 47 -14.59 4.27 5.64
CA TRP A 47 -14.06 3.49 6.75
C TRP A 47 -12.63 3.92 7.11
N LEU A 48 -11.75 4.13 6.13
CA LEU A 48 -10.39 4.66 6.36
C LEU A 48 -10.43 6.03 7.05
N ALA A 49 -11.29 6.93 6.56
CA ALA A 49 -11.46 8.26 7.14
C ALA A 49 -11.95 8.20 8.60
N LYS A 50 -12.91 7.31 8.91
CA LYS A 50 -13.39 7.05 10.28
C LYS A 50 -12.25 6.63 11.22
N HIS A 51 -11.29 5.85 10.70
CA HIS A 51 -10.11 5.39 11.44
C HIS A 51 -8.94 6.38 11.39
N LYS A 52 -9.18 7.61 10.88
CA LYS A 52 -8.17 8.67 10.75
C LYS A 52 -6.97 8.26 9.90
N ILE A 53 -7.19 7.38 8.94
CA ILE A 53 -6.18 6.98 7.95
C ILE A 53 -6.29 7.94 6.77
N ARG A 54 -5.28 8.80 6.60
CA ARG A 54 -5.12 9.66 5.42
C ARG A 54 -4.61 8.81 4.25
N THR A 55 -4.94 9.21 3.04
CA THR A 55 -4.52 8.48 1.86
C THR A 55 -3.77 9.38 0.89
N ILE A 56 -2.64 8.90 0.39
CA ILE A 56 -2.03 9.39 -0.85
C ILE A 56 -2.71 8.63 -1.98
N ASP A 57 -3.29 9.37 -2.92
CA ASP A 57 -3.98 8.77 -4.06
C ASP A 57 -3.01 8.11 -5.03
N VAL A 58 -3.39 6.94 -5.53
CA VAL A 58 -2.65 6.17 -6.54
C VAL A 58 -3.54 6.09 -7.78
N THR A 59 -3.07 6.62 -8.90
CA THR A 59 -3.81 6.60 -10.16
C THR A 59 -3.88 5.20 -10.74
N TYR A 60 -4.83 4.96 -11.65
CA TYR A 60 -4.97 3.68 -12.33
C TYR A 60 -3.66 3.25 -13.03
N ASP A 61 -2.99 4.18 -13.72
CA ASP A 61 -1.71 3.90 -14.38
C ASP A 61 -0.63 3.45 -13.38
N GLU A 62 -0.55 4.11 -12.22
CA GLU A 62 0.38 3.73 -11.17
C GLU A 62 0.04 2.38 -10.53
N VAL A 63 -1.25 2.05 -10.41
CA VAL A 63 -1.72 0.72 -9.97
C VAL A 63 -1.20 -0.36 -10.93
N MET A 64 -1.33 -0.14 -12.24
CA MET A 64 -0.86 -1.08 -13.26
C MET A 64 0.67 -1.26 -13.25
N HIS A 65 1.40 -0.33 -12.64
CA HIS A 65 2.85 -0.39 -12.41
C HIS A 65 3.23 -0.73 -10.95
N LEU A 66 2.27 -1.26 -10.16
CA LEU A 66 2.46 -1.68 -8.77
C LEU A 66 2.87 -0.55 -7.81
N GLY A 67 2.47 0.68 -8.10
CA GLY A 67 2.86 1.86 -7.32
C GLY A 67 2.36 1.87 -5.88
N ALA A 68 1.21 1.24 -5.58
CA ALA A 68 0.71 1.11 -4.22
C ALA A 68 1.40 0.00 -3.41
N ASN A 69 2.13 -0.91 -4.08
CA ASN A 69 2.67 -2.14 -3.51
C ASN A 69 4.00 -1.88 -2.78
N ILE A 70 3.95 -1.17 -1.66
CA ILE A 70 5.09 -0.77 -0.83
C ILE A 70 5.21 -1.60 0.45
N VAL A 71 6.39 -1.61 1.06
CA VAL A 71 6.62 -2.23 2.38
C VAL A 71 6.90 -1.17 3.42
N SER A 72 6.06 -1.08 4.44
CA SER A 72 6.34 -0.28 5.63
C SER A 72 7.29 -1.04 6.55
N LEU A 73 8.43 -0.43 6.85
CA LEU A 73 9.46 -0.98 7.75
C LEU A 73 9.32 -0.48 9.20
N GLY A 74 8.31 0.36 9.46
CA GLY A 74 8.22 1.08 10.74
C GLY A 74 9.22 2.23 10.83
N ASN A 75 9.10 3.04 11.90
CA ASN A 75 9.97 4.20 12.14
C ASN A 75 10.07 5.13 10.92
N ASP A 76 8.92 5.43 10.31
CA ASP A 76 8.76 6.30 9.13
C ASP A 76 9.64 5.90 7.93
N ARG A 77 9.87 4.60 7.75
CA ARG A 77 10.64 4.04 6.62
C ARG A 77 9.78 3.12 5.76
N VAL A 78 9.93 3.25 4.46
CA VAL A 78 9.24 2.41 3.48
C VAL A 78 10.20 1.95 2.38
N ILE A 79 9.91 0.77 1.80
CA ILE A 79 10.50 0.32 0.54
C ILE A 79 9.46 0.52 -0.56
N SER A 80 9.86 1.16 -1.64
CA SER A 80 9.07 1.36 -2.85
C SER A 80 9.93 1.07 -4.08
N ALA A 81 9.34 0.96 -5.26
CA ALA A 81 10.12 0.84 -6.49
C ALA A 81 10.65 2.22 -6.94
N LEU A 82 11.88 2.27 -7.47
CA LEU A 82 12.49 3.49 -8.01
C LEU A 82 11.59 4.12 -9.09
N GLU A 83 10.92 3.30 -9.86
CA GLU A 83 10.06 3.67 -10.98
C GLU A 83 8.79 4.42 -10.53
N SER A 84 8.38 4.28 -9.27
CA SER A 84 7.20 4.95 -8.68
C SER A 84 7.50 6.40 -8.26
N VAL A 85 8.02 7.22 -9.19
CA VAL A 85 8.63 8.53 -8.89
C VAL A 85 7.69 9.47 -8.15
N ARG A 86 6.44 9.66 -8.63
CA ARG A 86 5.47 10.56 -8.00
C ARG A 86 5.09 10.08 -6.60
N ILE A 87 4.86 8.79 -6.45
CA ILE A 87 4.52 8.18 -5.15
C ILE A 87 5.69 8.34 -4.17
N ASN A 88 6.92 8.09 -4.61
CA ASN A 88 8.11 8.26 -3.78
C ASN A 88 8.29 9.72 -3.31
N GLN A 89 8.00 10.68 -4.18
CA GLN A 89 8.00 12.10 -3.82
C GLN A 89 6.90 12.42 -2.82
N ALA A 90 5.69 11.91 -3.00
CA ALA A 90 4.57 12.13 -2.09
C ALA A 90 4.84 11.52 -0.70
N LEU A 91 5.41 10.32 -0.64
CA LEU A 91 5.81 9.67 0.62
C LEU A 91 6.89 10.48 1.36
N ARG A 92 7.89 10.99 0.63
CA ARG A 92 8.92 11.88 1.21
C ARG A 92 8.35 13.21 1.71
N ALA A 93 7.36 13.77 1.02
CA ALA A 93 6.66 14.98 1.44
C ALA A 93 5.85 14.78 2.75
N GLU A 94 5.42 13.56 3.03
CA GLU A 94 4.80 13.16 4.31
C GLU A 94 5.83 12.89 5.42
N GLY A 95 7.12 13.06 5.15
CA GLY A 95 8.21 12.90 6.13
C GLY A 95 8.82 11.49 6.18
N LEU A 96 8.42 10.58 5.26
CA LEU A 96 8.94 9.22 5.26
C LEU A 96 10.31 9.13 4.58
N THR A 97 11.16 8.27 5.11
CA THR A 97 12.39 7.83 4.44
C THR A 97 12.03 6.73 3.44
N VAL A 98 12.18 7.02 2.16
CA VAL A 98 11.86 6.08 1.07
C VAL A 98 13.14 5.43 0.56
N LEU A 99 13.23 4.12 0.72
CA LEU A 99 14.24 3.26 0.11
C LEU A 99 13.67 2.79 -1.22
N ASP A 100 14.20 3.27 -2.32
CA ASP A 100 13.65 3.04 -3.65
C ASP A 100 14.67 2.36 -4.60
N PRO A 101 14.95 1.08 -4.40
CA PRO A 101 15.78 0.32 -5.33
C PRO A 101 15.10 0.17 -6.70
N ALA A 102 15.90 -0.01 -7.76
CA ALA A 102 15.40 -0.37 -9.08
C ALA A 102 14.86 -1.81 -9.04
N LEU A 103 13.56 -1.96 -9.28
CA LEU A 103 12.87 -3.25 -9.17
C LEU A 103 12.19 -3.68 -10.48
N SER A 104 12.44 -3.01 -11.59
CA SER A 104 11.78 -3.25 -12.88
C SER A 104 11.83 -4.72 -13.33
N PHE A 105 12.95 -5.41 -13.13
CA PHE A 105 13.05 -6.83 -13.48
C PHE A 105 12.20 -7.74 -12.60
N PHE A 106 12.01 -7.38 -11.34
CA PHE A 106 11.17 -8.15 -10.41
C PHE A 106 9.69 -7.85 -10.67
N THR A 107 9.33 -6.59 -10.88
CA THR A 107 7.95 -6.18 -11.13
C THR A 107 7.40 -6.71 -12.46
N MET A 108 8.24 -7.01 -13.44
CA MET A 108 7.85 -7.73 -14.67
C MET A 108 7.22 -9.10 -14.39
N GLY A 109 7.53 -9.72 -13.25
CA GLY A 109 6.90 -10.96 -12.78
C GLY A 109 5.53 -10.76 -12.13
N GLY A 110 5.03 -9.53 -12.06
CA GLY A 110 3.71 -9.20 -11.50
C GLY A 110 3.69 -8.92 -10.00
N GLY A 111 4.84 -8.79 -9.34
CA GLY A 111 4.94 -8.49 -7.91
C GLY A 111 5.78 -7.26 -7.59
N GLY A 112 5.27 -6.36 -6.74
CA GLY A 112 6.00 -5.22 -6.20
C GLY A 112 6.70 -5.56 -4.87
N PRO A 113 7.28 -4.58 -4.18
CA PRO A 113 8.01 -4.79 -2.92
C PRO A 113 7.22 -5.57 -1.87
N HIS A 114 5.93 -5.29 -1.69
CA HIS A 114 5.08 -5.97 -0.72
C HIS A 114 4.90 -7.45 -1.09
N CYS A 115 4.58 -7.74 -2.33
CA CYS A 115 4.38 -9.10 -2.83
C CYS A 115 5.66 -9.96 -2.74
N LEU A 116 6.83 -9.33 -2.83
CA LEU A 116 8.14 -10.00 -2.80
C LEU A 116 8.67 -10.26 -1.38
N THR A 117 7.96 -9.80 -0.35
CA THR A 117 8.41 -9.89 1.05
C THR A 117 7.45 -10.69 1.90
N CYS A 118 8.00 -11.35 2.90
CA CYS A 118 7.23 -12.03 3.94
C CYS A 118 7.85 -11.69 5.29
N PRO A 119 7.23 -10.81 6.10
CA PRO A 119 7.77 -10.48 7.41
C PRO A 119 7.66 -11.68 8.35
N LEU A 120 8.80 -12.12 8.90
CA LEU A 120 8.87 -13.24 9.85
C LEU A 120 8.62 -12.76 11.28
N ILE A 121 9.16 -11.59 11.62
CA ILE A 121 9.01 -10.97 12.94
C ILE A 121 8.76 -9.48 12.71
N ARG A 122 7.77 -8.92 13.40
CA ARG A 122 7.56 -7.47 13.54
C ARG A 122 7.58 -7.14 15.02
N GLU A 123 8.51 -6.29 15.38
CA GLU A 123 8.48 -5.63 16.69
C GLU A 123 7.52 -4.44 16.58
N GLY A 124 6.55 -4.41 17.48
CA GLY A 124 5.52 -3.36 17.55
C GLY A 124 6.03 -2.06 18.19
#